data_028bdf6adc48283fd84c278b3fcca46a
#
_entry.id   028bdf6adc48283fd84c278b3fcca46a
#
_cell.length_a   1.000
_cell.length_b   1.000
_cell.length_c   1.000
_cell.angle_alpha   90.00
_cell.angle_beta   90.00
_cell.angle_gamma   90.00
#
_symmetry.space_group_name_H-M   'P 1'
#
loop_
_entity.id
_entity.type
_entity.pdbx_description
1 polymer ?
#
loop_
_entity_poly.entity_id
_entity_poly.type
_entity_poly.pdbx_seq_one_letter_code
_entity_poly.pdbx_strand_id
1 'polypeptide(L)'
;MDELDDFTYYPGVVALMEAQADYVEGKWTGAFDEYDRQTFNSQIPNITCRVSLPSYFYIPAELYYNIGPVLAKEIIKNGKMEALNAALYRYINDGLNTLPTSEQIYAPEKFFTDERYEEVIIDSIEIDGYTLIDEGSFGSLDLVYLMQDKIGQRNAINAAVGIGGGAWKDYEDNSGNLLMTIKITGDDQNELQEINDAFLLWADSQSRFSNSESFAGGTLYIGETNFWISKDTSSMRLVLSQDFELLNSISNQLSDF
;
A
#
# COMPACT_ATOMS: atom_id res chain seq x y z
N MET A 1 6.86 -16.31 -12.14
CA MET A 1 6.27 -14.97 -12.31
C MET A 1 4.96 -14.85 -11.51
N ASP A 2 4.35 -15.99 -11.18
CA ASP A 2 3.10 -16.06 -10.40
C ASP A 2 3.27 -15.70 -8.88
N GLU A 3 4.52 -15.61 -8.40
CA GLU A 3 4.85 -15.25 -7.01
C GLU A 3 5.13 -13.75 -6.80
N LEU A 4 5.05 -12.92 -7.87
CA LEU A 4 5.23 -11.47 -7.80
C LEU A 4 3.90 -10.70 -7.77
N ASP A 5 2.77 -11.42 -7.69
CA ASP A 5 1.44 -10.80 -7.59
C ASP A 5 1.15 -10.20 -6.19
N ASP A 6 2.13 -10.29 -5.27
CA ASP A 6 2.03 -9.64 -3.97
C ASP A 6 2.24 -8.12 -4.11
N PHE A 7 1.18 -7.35 -3.92
CA PHE A 7 1.17 -5.89 -3.98
C PHE A 7 2.19 -5.23 -3.05
N THR A 8 2.61 -5.90 -2.00
CA THR A 8 3.60 -5.39 -1.04
C THR A 8 4.99 -5.27 -1.64
N TYR A 9 5.41 -6.27 -2.42
CA TYR A 9 6.76 -6.33 -3.01
C TYR A 9 6.82 -5.73 -4.41
N TYR A 10 5.81 -5.99 -5.24
CA TYR A 10 5.81 -5.57 -6.62
C TYR A 10 5.96 -4.06 -6.83
N PRO A 11 5.23 -3.17 -6.14
CA PRO A 11 5.38 -1.73 -6.30
C PRO A 11 6.76 -1.22 -5.88
N GLY A 12 7.34 -1.78 -4.83
CA GLY A 12 8.69 -1.40 -4.38
C GLY A 12 9.77 -1.74 -5.40
N VAL A 13 9.69 -2.94 -5.97
CA VAL A 13 10.60 -3.38 -7.04
C VAL A 13 10.45 -2.51 -8.28
N VAL A 14 9.22 -2.26 -8.73
CA VAL A 14 8.96 -1.41 -9.89
C VAL A 14 9.49 -0.01 -9.66
N ALA A 15 9.26 0.59 -8.49
CA ALA A 15 9.76 1.91 -8.16
C ALA A 15 11.30 1.97 -8.24
N LEU A 16 12.00 0.94 -7.78
CA LEU A 16 13.45 0.90 -7.83
C LEU A 16 13.99 0.65 -9.26
N MET A 17 13.28 -0.18 -10.05
CA MET A 17 13.61 -0.42 -11.48
C MET A 17 13.44 0.85 -12.31
N GLU A 18 12.32 1.55 -12.16
CA GLU A 18 12.06 2.82 -12.86
C GLU A 18 13.07 3.88 -12.44
N ALA A 19 13.40 3.96 -11.16
CA ALA A 19 14.43 4.87 -10.67
C ALA A 19 15.83 4.55 -11.23
N GLN A 20 16.16 3.28 -11.45
CA GLN A 20 17.39 2.88 -12.14
C GLN A 20 17.38 3.34 -13.60
N ALA A 21 16.26 3.16 -14.30
CA ALA A 21 16.11 3.59 -15.68
C ALA A 21 16.28 5.12 -15.81
N ASP A 22 15.62 5.89 -14.95
CA ASP A 22 15.75 7.35 -14.90
C ASP A 22 17.19 7.81 -14.63
N TYR A 23 17.88 7.11 -13.71
CA TYR A 23 19.28 7.44 -13.42
C TYR A 23 20.17 7.23 -14.65
N VAL A 24 19.99 6.10 -15.36
CA VAL A 24 20.76 5.80 -16.58
C VAL A 24 20.44 6.78 -17.68
N GLU A 25 19.15 7.08 -17.91
CA GLU A 25 18.71 8.07 -18.88
C GLU A 25 19.30 9.47 -18.57
N GLY A 26 19.24 9.89 -17.31
CA GLY A 26 19.81 11.16 -16.87
C GLY A 26 21.33 11.26 -17.09
N LYS A 27 22.06 10.14 -16.95
CA LYS A 27 23.49 10.08 -17.27
C LYS A 27 23.74 10.16 -18.77
N TRP A 28 22.94 9.45 -19.56
CA TRP A 28 23.05 9.44 -21.02
C TRP A 28 22.71 10.81 -21.62
N THR A 29 21.56 11.39 -21.26
CA THR A 29 21.13 12.71 -21.73
C THR A 29 22.02 13.83 -21.21
N GLY A 30 22.61 13.68 -20.03
CA GLY A 30 23.60 14.61 -19.49
C GLY A 30 24.91 14.68 -20.28
N ALA A 31 25.18 13.65 -21.08
CA ALA A 31 26.34 13.62 -22.00
C ALA A 31 26.02 14.26 -23.38
N PHE A 32 24.77 14.57 -23.67
CA PHE A 32 24.36 15.16 -24.95
C PHE A 32 24.95 16.59 -25.11
N ASP A 33 25.41 16.88 -26.31
CA ASP A 33 25.64 18.25 -26.72
C ASP A 33 24.30 18.96 -27.04
N GLU A 34 24.37 20.23 -27.45
CA GLU A 34 23.17 21.04 -27.75
C GLU A 34 22.39 20.46 -28.94
N TYR A 35 23.08 19.93 -29.94
CA TYR A 35 22.45 19.35 -31.14
C TYR A 35 21.73 18.02 -30.77
N ASP A 36 22.37 17.18 -29.96
CA ASP A 36 21.78 15.92 -29.50
C ASP A 36 20.53 16.17 -28.69
N ARG A 37 20.56 17.14 -27.77
CA ARG A 37 19.38 17.52 -26.95
C ARG A 37 18.23 18.02 -27.81
N GLN A 38 18.47 18.85 -28.79
CA GLN A 38 17.43 19.36 -29.69
C GLN A 38 16.84 18.25 -30.53
N THR A 39 17.65 17.33 -31.04
CA THR A 39 17.21 16.18 -31.81
C THR A 39 16.36 15.23 -30.97
N PHE A 40 16.80 14.91 -29.76
CA PHE A 40 16.06 14.06 -28.81
C PHE A 40 14.71 14.68 -28.46
N ASN A 41 14.68 15.94 -28.04
CA ASN A 41 13.46 16.63 -27.66
C ASN A 41 12.47 16.75 -28.83
N SER A 42 12.96 16.87 -30.09
CA SER A 42 12.09 16.91 -31.26
C SER A 42 11.39 15.57 -31.56
N GLN A 43 11.91 14.47 -31.06
CA GLN A 43 11.34 13.14 -31.22
C GLN A 43 10.33 12.76 -30.11
N ILE A 44 10.31 13.52 -28.99
CA ILE A 44 9.33 13.29 -27.94
C ILE A 44 7.97 13.82 -28.40
N PRO A 45 6.93 12.95 -28.48
CA PRO A 45 5.60 13.41 -28.87
C PRO A 45 5.08 14.43 -27.86
N ASN A 46 4.56 15.55 -28.35
CA ASN A 46 3.87 16.52 -27.50
C ASN A 46 2.47 15.98 -27.14
N ILE A 47 2.44 15.01 -26.23
CA ILE A 47 1.19 14.39 -25.79
C ILE A 47 0.62 15.24 -24.65
N THR A 48 -0.39 16.02 -24.94
CA THR A 48 -1.19 16.72 -23.93
C THR A 48 -2.37 15.82 -23.53
N CYS A 49 -2.22 15.07 -22.46
CA CYS A 49 -3.37 14.38 -21.85
C CYS A 49 -4.23 15.41 -21.11
N ARG A 50 -5.48 15.60 -21.56
CA ARG A 50 -6.46 16.53 -20.95
C ARG A 50 -7.52 15.79 -20.12
N VAL A 51 -7.35 14.50 -19.89
CA VAL A 51 -8.30 13.71 -19.12
C VAL A 51 -7.91 13.82 -17.65
N SER A 52 -8.85 14.30 -16.82
CA SER A 52 -8.71 14.20 -15.38
C SER A 52 -9.01 12.76 -14.98
N LEU A 53 -7.98 12.04 -14.61
CA LEU A 53 -8.12 10.69 -14.05
C LEU A 53 -8.29 10.78 -12.52
N PRO A 54 -9.01 9.83 -11.90
CA PRO A 54 -8.99 9.69 -10.45
C PRO A 54 -7.56 9.55 -9.91
N SER A 55 -7.33 10.03 -8.69
CA SER A 55 -5.99 10.08 -8.07
C SER A 55 -5.30 8.72 -7.98
N TYR A 56 -6.05 7.66 -7.76
CA TYR A 56 -5.47 6.31 -7.66
C TYR A 56 -4.69 5.87 -8.91
N PHE A 57 -4.93 6.47 -10.08
CA PHE A 57 -4.10 6.23 -11.26
C PHE A 57 -2.72 6.91 -11.19
N TYR A 58 -2.59 7.97 -10.38
CA TYR A 58 -1.35 8.74 -10.28
C TYR A 58 -0.46 8.27 -9.12
N ILE A 59 -1.03 7.62 -8.10
CA ILE A 59 -0.29 7.20 -6.91
C ILE A 59 0.86 6.25 -7.24
N PRO A 60 0.68 5.18 -8.07
CA PRO A 60 1.80 4.35 -8.48
C PRO A 60 2.84 5.12 -9.28
N ALA A 61 2.41 6.00 -10.18
CA ALA A 61 3.33 6.82 -10.95
C ALA A 61 4.16 7.73 -10.05
N GLU A 62 3.56 8.29 -9.00
CA GLU A 62 4.28 9.09 -8.01
C GLU A 62 5.30 8.26 -7.23
N LEU A 63 4.91 7.06 -6.77
CA LEU A 63 5.83 6.15 -6.12
C LEU A 63 7.01 5.80 -7.03
N TYR A 64 6.75 5.46 -8.29
CA TYR A 64 7.76 4.97 -9.22
C TYR A 64 8.72 6.07 -9.69
N TYR A 65 8.18 7.24 -10.08
CA TYR A 65 8.96 8.27 -10.77
C TYR A 65 9.39 9.45 -9.88
N ASN A 66 8.72 9.68 -8.76
CA ASN A 66 9.05 10.80 -7.88
C ASN A 66 9.72 10.36 -6.58
N ILE A 67 9.20 9.30 -5.94
CA ILE A 67 9.66 8.84 -4.62
C ILE A 67 10.76 7.78 -4.77
N GLY A 68 10.57 6.77 -5.61
CA GLY A 68 11.55 5.70 -5.87
C GLY A 68 12.96 6.19 -6.19
N PRO A 69 13.14 7.26 -6.99
CA PRO A 69 14.45 7.83 -7.25
C PRO A 69 15.21 8.32 -6.01
N VAL A 70 14.52 8.62 -4.91
CA VAL A 70 15.17 9.02 -3.65
C VAL A 70 15.94 7.84 -3.06
N LEU A 71 15.30 6.68 -2.92
CA LEU A 71 15.95 5.46 -2.44
C LEU A 71 17.09 5.03 -3.38
N ALA A 72 16.85 5.00 -4.69
CA ALA A 72 17.88 4.63 -5.67
C ALA A 72 19.13 5.52 -5.56
N LYS A 73 18.97 6.83 -5.40
CA LYS A 73 20.09 7.77 -5.22
C LYS A 73 20.86 7.49 -3.93
N GLU A 74 20.18 7.20 -2.82
CA GLU A 74 20.83 6.87 -1.56
C GLU A 74 21.59 5.53 -1.66
N ILE A 75 21.04 4.51 -2.31
CA ILE A 75 21.72 3.24 -2.57
C ILE A 75 22.99 3.47 -3.43
N ILE A 76 22.86 4.25 -4.53
CA ILE A 76 23.99 4.55 -5.42
C ILE A 76 25.08 5.34 -4.68
N LYS A 77 24.71 6.28 -3.81
CA LYS A 77 25.63 7.06 -3.00
C LYS A 77 26.45 6.18 -2.05
N ASN A 78 25.84 5.14 -1.48
CA ASN A 78 26.48 4.23 -0.53
C ASN A 78 27.28 3.10 -1.17
N GLY A 79 26.95 2.65 -2.39
CA GLY A 79 27.60 1.49 -2.99
C GLY A 79 27.62 1.51 -4.54
N LYS A 80 27.40 2.67 -5.15
CA LYS A 80 27.38 2.88 -6.61
C LYS A 80 26.26 2.05 -7.29
N MET A 81 26.36 1.87 -8.60
CA MET A 81 25.42 1.06 -9.39
C MET A 81 25.43 -0.42 -9.02
N GLU A 82 26.56 -0.91 -8.51
CA GLU A 82 26.68 -2.29 -8.07
C GLU A 82 25.75 -2.59 -6.88
N ALA A 83 25.58 -1.63 -5.96
CA ALA A 83 24.67 -1.78 -4.83
C ALA A 83 23.19 -1.74 -5.29
N LEU A 84 22.85 -0.88 -6.26
CA LEU A 84 21.51 -0.82 -6.82
C LEU A 84 21.16 -2.11 -7.56
N ASN A 85 22.07 -2.61 -8.39
CA ASN A 85 21.90 -3.91 -9.04
C ASN A 85 21.76 -5.05 -8.03
N ALA A 86 22.57 -5.05 -6.96
CA ALA A 86 22.46 -6.06 -5.91
C ALA A 86 21.11 -6.01 -5.21
N ALA A 87 20.56 -4.81 -4.94
CA ALA A 87 19.24 -4.66 -4.35
C ALA A 87 18.13 -5.25 -5.25
N LEU A 88 18.19 -5.00 -6.57
CA LEU A 88 17.23 -5.51 -7.54
C LEU A 88 17.29 -7.01 -7.76
N TYR A 89 18.49 -7.62 -7.64
CA TYR A 89 18.69 -9.05 -7.89
C TYR A 89 18.81 -9.88 -6.61
N ARG A 90 18.60 -9.27 -5.45
CA ARG A 90 18.73 -9.95 -4.14
C ARG A 90 17.84 -11.20 -4.07
N TYR A 91 16.63 -11.13 -4.62
CA TYR A 91 15.65 -12.24 -4.60
C TYR A 91 16.17 -13.54 -5.24
N ILE A 92 17.10 -13.46 -6.20
CA ILE A 92 17.65 -14.63 -6.86
C ILE A 92 18.39 -15.56 -5.88
N ASN A 93 19.02 -14.97 -4.88
CA ASN A 93 19.82 -15.71 -3.90
C ASN A 93 19.10 -15.87 -2.56
N ASP A 94 18.32 -14.87 -2.16
CA ASP A 94 17.85 -14.72 -0.78
C ASP A 94 16.31 -14.86 -0.68
N GLY A 95 15.60 -15.01 -1.82
CA GLY A 95 14.15 -15.16 -1.89
C GLY A 95 13.37 -13.84 -2.08
N LEU A 96 12.08 -13.97 -2.43
CA LEU A 96 11.24 -12.84 -2.80
C LEU A 96 11.03 -11.83 -1.67
N ASN A 97 10.98 -12.29 -0.42
CA ASN A 97 10.84 -11.44 0.76
C ASN A 97 12.01 -10.49 1.00
N THR A 98 13.07 -10.58 0.19
CA THR A 98 14.23 -9.66 0.24
C THR A 98 14.12 -8.51 -0.76
N LEU A 99 13.08 -8.50 -1.59
CA LEU A 99 12.82 -7.41 -2.51
C LEU A 99 12.42 -6.13 -1.75
N PRO A 100 12.72 -4.94 -2.32
CA PRO A 100 12.28 -3.69 -1.74
C PRO A 100 10.76 -3.62 -1.64
N THR A 101 10.24 -3.24 -0.48
CA THR A 101 8.82 -3.03 -0.25
C THR A 101 8.39 -1.61 -0.63
N SER A 102 7.09 -1.35 -0.79
CA SER A 102 6.58 0.01 -0.97
C SER A 102 6.89 0.90 0.23
N GLU A 103 6.91 0.35 1.43
CA GLU A 103 7.31 1.05 2.64
C GLU A 103 8.75 1.56 2.59
N GLN A 104 9.70 0.70 2.21
CA GLN A 104 11.11 1.08 2.06
C GLN A 104 11.34 2.15 0.99
N ILE A 105 10.42 2.29 0.03
CA ILE A 105 10.44 3.39 -0.93
C ILE A 105 10.01 4.70 -0.27
N TYR A 106 8.96 4.67 0.56
CA TYR A 106 8.50 5.84 1.32
C TYR A 106 9.46 6.24 2.45
N ALA A 107 10.10 5.25 3.08
CA ALA A 107 11.03 5.40 4.20
C ALA A 107 12.38 4.70 3.90
N PRO A 108 13.30 5.33 3.13
CA PRO A 108 14.57 4.70 2.71
C PRO A 108 15.46 4.18 3.83
N GLU A 109 15.35 4.72 5.05
CA GLU A 109 16.06 4.24 6.24
C GLU A 109 15.72 2.78 6.56
N LYS A 110 14.48 2.37 6.36
CA LYS A 110 14.02 0.99 6.58
C LYS A 110 14.68 -0.01 5.61
N PHE A 111 15.01 0.42 4.39
CA PHE A 111 15.79 -0.39 3.47
C PHE A 111 17.22 -0.67 4.00
N PHE A 112 17.85 0.35 4.60
CA PHE A 112 19.22 0.21 5.12
C PHE A 112 19.30 -0.50 6.47
N THR A 113 18.23 -0.52 7.24
CA THR A 113 18.13 -1.32 8.46
C THR A 113 17.67 -2.75 8.19
N ASP A 114 17.38 -3.08 6.93
CA ASP A 114 16.89 -4.39 6.48
C ASP A 114 15.55 -4.77 7.13
N GLU A 115 14.72 -3.76 7.38
CA GLU A 115 13.38 -3.97 7.93
C GLU A 115 12.51 -4.69 6.91
N ARG A 116 11.83 -5.73 7.37
CA ARG A 116 11.09 -6.63 6.51
C ARG A 116 9.61 -6.54 6.77
N TYR A 117 8.85 -6.73 5.72
CA TYR A 117 7.42 -6.94 5.82
C TYR A 117 7.13 -8.24 6.60
N GLU A 118 6.22 -8.16 7.55
CA GLU A 118 5.75 -9.31 8.31
C GLU A 118 4.55 -9.95 7.60
N GLU A 119 4.64 -11.24 7.33
CA GLU A 119 3.51 -11.99 6.79
C GLU A 119 2.37 -12.04 7.81
N VAL A 120 1.22 -11.49 7.45
CA VAL A 120 0.01 -11.47 8.27
C VAL A 120 -0.99 -12.47 7.73
N ILE A 121 -1.46 -13.37 8.59
CA ILE A 121 -2.47 -14.35 8.25
C ILE A 121 -3.81 -13.90 8.83
N ILE A 122 -4.84 -13.87 8.00
CA ILE A 122 -6.24 -13.77 8.43
C ILE A 122 -6.81 -15.18 8.47
N ASP A 123 -7.24 -15.63 9.63
CA ASP A 123 -7.94 -16.90 9.74
C ASP A 123 -9.18 -16.92 8.85
N SER A 124 -9.40 -18.04 8.16
CA SER A 124 -10.57 -18.19 7.31
C SER A 124 -11.82 -18.16 8.17
N ILE A 125 -12.72 -17.25 7.88
CA ILE A 125 -14.03 -17.15 8.53
C ILE A 125 -15.01 -17.94 7.68
N GLU A 126 -15.64 -18.95 8.25
CA GLU A 126 -16.76 -19.61 7.59
C GLU A 126 -18.02 -18.75 7.75
N ILE A 127 -18.52 -18.25 6.63
CA ILE A 127 -19.69 -17.36 6.59
C ILE A 127 -20.74 -18.03 5.73
N ASP A 128 -21.90 -18.29 6.35
CA ASP A 128 -23.00 -18.97 5.66
C ASP A 128 -23.42 -18.17 4.42
N GLY A 129 -23.38 -18.81 3.24
CA GLY A 129 -23.77 -18.20 1.98
C GLY A 129 -22.71 -17.35 1.29
N TYR A 130 -21.52 -17.16 1.87
CA TYR A 130 -20.41 -16.40 1.28
C TYR A 130 -19.26 -17.34 0.86
N THR A 131 -18.60 -16.99 -0.21
CA THR A 131 -17.43 -17.71 -0.73
C THR A 131 -16.25 -16.74 -0.81
N LEU A 132 -15.07 -17.18 -0.38
CA LEU A 132 -13.83 -16.42 -0.60
C LEU A 132 -13.59 -16.31 -2.10
N ILE A 133 -13.48 -15.10 -2.62
CA ILE A 133 -13.26 -14.82 -4.05
C ILE A 133 -11.85 -14.31 -4.33
N ASP A 134 -11.23 -13.62 -3.36
CA ASP A 134 -9.87 -13.09 -3.51
C ASP A 134 -9.23 -12.85 -2.14
N GLU A 135 -7.88 -12.89 -2.09
CA GLU A 135 -7.09 -12.58 -0.90
C GLU A 135 -5.70 -12.09 -1.30
N GLY A 136 -5.07 -11.29 -0.44
CA GLY A 136 -3.74 -10.77 -0.70
C GLY A 136 -3.11 -10.07 0.50
N SER A 137 -1.92 -9.54 0.29
CA SER A 137 -1.25 -8.69 1.27
C SER A 137 -1.80 -7.26 1.24
N PHE A 138 -1.63 -6.54 2.33
CA PHE A 138 -2.01 -5.13 2.49
C PHE A 138 -0.80 -4.35 2.98
N GLY A 139 -0.27 -3.46 2.16
CA GLY A 139 0.97 -2.74 2.43
C GLY A 139 0.82 -1.22 2.43
N SER A 140 1.95 -0.56 2.51
CA SER A 140 2.04 0.91 2.58
C SER A 140 1.40 1.60 1.38
N LEU A 141 1.57 1.03 0.17
CA LEU A 141 0.95 1.60 -1.03
C LEU A 141 -0.56 1.57 -0.97
N ASP A 142 -1.16 0.45 -0.49
CA ASP A 142 -2.61 0.30 -0.35
C ASP A 142 -3.18 1.32 0.63
N LEU A 143 -2.45 1.57 1.73
CA LEU A 143 -2.83 2.57 2.72
C LEU A 143 -2.81 3.98 2.12
N VAL A 144 -1.76 4.32 1.37
CA VAL A 144 -1.70 5.62 0.66
C VAL A 144 -2.82 5.74 -0.37
N TYR A 145 -3.09 4.68 -1.16
CA TYR A 145 -4.21 4.63 -2.11
C TYR A 145 -5.55 4.95 -1.44
N LEU A 146 -5.79 4.29 -0.30
CA LEU A 146 -7.07 4.42 0.39
C LEU A 146 -7.27 5.81 0.97
N MET A 147 -6.22 6.43 1.49
CA MET A 147 -6.33 7.55 2.41
C MET A 147 -5.98 8.91 1.86
N GLN A 148 -5.03 9.02 0.92
CA GLN A 148 -4.41 10.32 0.61
C GLN A 148 -5.39 11.40 0.13
N ASP A 149 -6.45 11.03 -0.59
CA ASP A 149 -7.44 11.98 -1.08
C ASP A 149 -8.30 12.59 0.03
N LYS A 150 -8.36 11.96 1.17
CA LYS A 150 -9.22 12.37 2.29
C LYS A 150 -8.46 13.00 3.44
N ILE A 151 -7.34 12.40 3.83
CA ILE A 151 -6.55 12.92 4.95
C ILE A 151 -5.28 13.65 4.50
N GLY A 152 -5.03 13.70 3.17
CA GLY A 152 -3.87 14.32 2.56
C GLY A 152 -2.67 13.39 2.50
N GLN A 153 -1.86 13.54 1.47
CA GLN A 153 -0.71 12.69 1.15
C GLN A 153 0.26 12.51 2.34
N ARG A 154 0.61 13.60 3.01
CA ARG A 154 1.56 13.54 4.13
C ARG A 154 1.07 12.65 5.28
N ASN A 155 -0.21 12.78 5.65
CA ASN A 155 -0.77 11.97 6.75
C ASN A 155 -0.89 10.49 6.31
N ALA A 156 -1.26 10.25 5.06
CA ALA A 156 -1.35 8.90 4.50
C ALA A 156 0.03 8.21 4.47
N ILE A 157 1.09 8.90 4.02
CA ILE A 157 2.45 8.36 4.00
C ILE A 157 2.96 8.14 5.44
N ASN A 158 2.75 9.08 6.35
CA ASN A 158 3.19 8.92 7.75
C ASN A 158 2.59 7.66 8.40
N ALA A 159 1.30 7.39 8.16
CA ALA A 159 0.69 6.15 8.62
C ALA A 159 1.20 4.91 7.87
N ALA A 160 1.47 5.05 6.57
CA ALA A 160 1.89 3.93 5.73
C ALA A 160 3.29 3.41 6.04
N VAL A 161 4.19 4.27 6.52
CA VAL A 161 5.57 3.87 6.87
C VAL A 161 5.69 3.18 8.23
N GLY A 162 4.59 2.99 8.94
CA GLY A 162 4.53 2.24 10.19
C GLY A 162 3.90 0.85 10.06
N ILE A 163 3.62 0.40 8.83
CA ILE A 163 3.02 -0.92 8.60
C ILE A 163 4.07 -2.03 8.72
N GLY A 164 3.98 -2.85 9.77
CA GLY A 164 4.78 -4.07 9.89
C GLY A 164 4.33 -5.16 8.92
N GLY A 165 3.03 -5.26 8.67
CA GLY A 165 2.43 -6.19 7.73
C GLY A 165 0.92 -6.05 7.64
N GLY A 166 0.31 -6.68 6.63
CA GLY A 166 -1.14 -6.71 6.49
C GLY A 166 -1.62 -7.72 5.46
N ALA A 167 -2.87 -8.10 5.61
CA ALA A 167 -3.55 -8.99 4.67
C ALA A 167 -5.01 -8.59 4.53
N TRP A 168 -5.62 -8.97 3.42
CA TRP A 168 -7.05 -8.79 3.17
C TRP A 168 -7.66 -10.04 2.57
N LYS A 169 -8.98 -10.20 2.77
CA LYS A 169 -9.80 -11.25 2.16
C LYS A 169 -11.13 -10.68 1.74
N ASP A 170 -11.53 -10.99 0.52
CA ASP A 170 -12.82 -10.64 -0.06
C ASP A 170 -13.70 -11.87 -0.21
N TYR A 171 -14.94 -11.72 0.21
CA TYR A 171 -15.97 -12.73 0.11
C TYR A 171 -17.19 -12.19 -0.63
N GLU A 172 -17.86 -13.04 -1.38
CA GLU A 172 -19.06 -12.69 -2.14
C GLU A 172 -20.17 -13.74 -1.89
N ASP A 173 -21.42 -13.26 -1.77
CA ASP A 173 -22.59 -14.13 -1.76
C ASP A 173 -23.16 -14.38 -3.17
N ASN A 174 -24.14 -15.26 -3.29
CA ASN A 174 -24.80 -15.57 -4.56
C ASN A 174 -25.55 -14.38 -5.20
N SER A 175 -25.72 -13.28 -4.49
CA SER A 175 -26.41 -12.07 -4.95
C SER A 175 -25.42 -10.97 -5.35
N GLY A 176 -24.10 -11.20 -5.21
CA GLY A 176 -23.06 -10.21 -5.47
C GLY A 176 -22.80 -9.24 -4.32
N ASN A 177 -23.28 -9.53 -3.11
CA ASN A 177 -22.94 -8.71 -1.95
C ASN A 177 -21.54 -9.05 -1.48
N LEU A 178 -20.76 -8.01 -1.19
CA LEU A 178 -19.35 -8.15 -0.82
C LEU A 178 -19.15 -7.99 0.70
N LEU A 179 -18.22 -8.76 1.20
CA LEU A 179 -17.62 -8.61 2.52
C LEU A 179 -16.11 -8.59 2.37
N MET A 180 -15.46 -7.56 2.91
CA MET A 180 -14.00 -7.49 2.98
C MET A 180 -13.55 -7.52 4.43
N THR A 181 -12.51 -8.28 4.72
CA THR A 181 -11.80 -8.27 6.00
C THR A 181 -10.34 -7.89 5.77
N ILE A 182 -9.80 -7.02 6.63
CA ILE A 182 -8.40 -6.62 6.59
C ILE A 182 -7.81 -6.77 7.99
N LYS A 183 -6.59 -7.26 8.07
CA LYS A 183 -5.80 -7.30 9.30
C LYS A 183 -4.46 -6.62 9.05
N ILE A 184 -4.06 -5.72 9.96
CA ILE A 184 -2.84 -4.94 9.85
C ILE A 184 -2.07 -5.04 11.17
N THR A 185 -0.74 -5.18 11.09
CA THR A 185 0.19 -5.00 12.20
C THR A 185 1.00 -3.72 11.99
N GLY A 186 1.40 -3.06 13.06
CA GLY A 186 2.41 -1.99 13.00
C GLY A 186 3.77 -2.55 13.35
N ASP A 187 4.84 -1.86 12.97
CA ASP A 187 6.21 -2.22 13.37
C ASP A 187 6.36 -2.17 14.90
N ASP A 188 5.61 -1.27 15.53
CA ASP A 188 5.43 -1.24 16.97
C ASP A 188 4.01 -0.76 17.36
N GLN A 189 3.75 -0.70 18.68
CA GLN A 189 2.43 -0.28 19.19
C GLN A 189 2.11 1.20 18.91
N ASN A 190 3.10 2.07 18.80
CA ASN A 190 2.88 3.49 18.52
C ASN A 190 2.51 3.66 17.05
N GLU A 191 3.22 2.99 16.16
CA GLU A 191 2.93 3.00 14.73
C GLU A 191 1.58 2.35 14.42
N LEU A 192 1.25 1.24 15.08
CA LEU A 192 -0.10 0.67 15.00
C LEU A 192 -1.17 1.66 15.48
N GLN A 193 -0.88 2.47 16.51
CA GLN A 193 -1.79 3.52 16.95
C GLN A 193 -1.93 4.63 15.90
N GLU A 194 -0.83 5.06 15.28
CA GLU A 194 -0.85 6.07 14.21
C GLU A 194 -1.65 5.59 12.99
N ILE A 195 -1.51 4.32 12.59
CA ILE A 195 -2.31 3.70 11.53
C ILE A 195 -3.79 3.72 11.89
N ASN A 196 -4.13 3.30 13.14
CA ASN A 196 -5.52 3.33 13.61
C ASN A 196 -6.10 4.74 13.58
N ASP A 197 -5.37 5.74 14.06
CA ASP A 197 -5.83 7.14 14.09
C ASP A 197 -6.03 7.68 12.67
N ALA A 198 -5.18 7.28 11.72
CA ALA A 198 -5.34 7.62 10.30
C ALA A 198 -6.60 6.99 9.70
N PHE A 199 -6.92 5.73 10.03
CA PHE A 199 -8.17 5.08 9.60
C PHE A 199 -9.41 5.74 10.19
N LEU A 200 -9.40 6.11 11.47
CA LEU A 200 -10.51 6.83 12.09
C LEU A 200 -10.70 8.20 11.43
N LEU A 201 -9.62 8.95 11.21
CA LEU A 201 -9.65 10.24 10.52
C LEU A 201 -10.17 10.10 9.08
N TRP A 202 -9.73 9.05 8.36
CA TRP A 202 -10.21 8.74 7.03
C TRP A 202 -11.71 8.42 7.03
N ALA A 203 -12.17 7.58 7.94
CA ALA A 203 -13.58 7.21 8.06
C ALA A 203 -14.46 8.43 8.40
N ASP A 204 -14.03 9.26 9.34
CA ASP A 204 -14.73 10.51 9.73
C ASP A 204 -14.83 11.50 8.55
N SER A 205 -13.89 11.46 7.62
CA SER A 205 -13.90 12.32 6.42
C SER A 205 -14.83 11.83 5.30
N GLN A 206 -15.39 10.61 5.41
CA GLN A 206 -16.24 10.03 4.38
C GLN A 206 -17.69 10.50 4.51
N SER A 207 -18.19 11.23 3.51
CA SER A 207 -19.59 11.64 3.47
C SER A 207 -20.60 10.49 3.32
N ARG A 208 -20.11 9.29 2.96
CA ARG A 208 -20.94 8.08 2.84
C ARG A 208 -21.33 7.46 4.18
N PHE A 209 -20.63 7.80 5.26
CA PHE A 209 -21.01 7.37 6.60
C PHE A 209 -21.92 8.42 7.24
N SER A 210 -23.07 7.99 7.72
CA SER A 210 -24.09 8.86 8.33
C SER A 210 -23.95 8.97 9.83
N ASN A 211 -23.34 7.97 10.46
CA ASN A 211 -23.18 7.86 11.91
C ASN A 211 -21.99 6.96 12.27
N SER A 212 -21.43 7.14 13.46
CA SER A 212 -20.48 6.23 14.06
C SER A 212 -20.83 5.96 15.52
N GLU A 213 -20.54 4.74 16.00
CA GLU A 213 -20.81 4.33 17.37
C GLU A 213 -19.76 3.32 17.87
N SER A 214 -19.62 3.19 19.19
CA SER A 214 -18.80 2.15 19.80
C SER A 214 -19.51 0.82 19.69
N PHE A 215 -18.83 -0.19 19.14
CA PHE A 215 -19.40 -1.50 18.87
C PHE A 215 -18.34 -2.60 18.90
N ALA A 216 -18.61 -3.74 19.57
CA ALA A 216 -17.77 -4.93 19.58
C ALA A 216 -16.26 -4.60 19.80
N GLY A 217 -15.95 -3.79 20.82
CA GLY A 217 -14.57 -3.41 21.15
C GLY A 217 -13.89 -2.43 20.18
N GLY A 218 -14.63 -1.93 19.19
CA GLY A 218 -14.15 -1.01 18.16
C GLY A 218 -15.10 0.15 17.89
N THR A 219 -14.97 0.74 16.70
CA THR A 219 -15.84 1.78 16.17
C THR A 219 -16.53 1.27 14.92
N LEU A 220 -17.85 1.38 14.88
CA LEU A 220 -18.69 1.06 13.73
C LEU A 220 -19.12 2.36 13.04
N TYR A 221 -18.89 2.44 11.75
CA TYR A 221 -19.40 3.48 10.85
C TYR A 221 -20.55 2.92 10.00
N ILE A 222 -21.67 3.61 10.00
CA ILE A 222 -22.91 3.18 9.34
C ILE A 222 -23.13 4.01 8.08
N GLY A 223 -23.38 3.36 6.94
CA GLY A 223 -23.61 4.00 5.65
C GLY A 223 -24.16 3.05 4.60
N GLU A 224 -23.98 3.38 3.33
CA GLU A 224 -24.31 2.46 2.22
C GLU A 224 -23.45 1.17 2.28
N THR A 225 -22.22 1.32 2.72
CA THR A 225 -21.34 0.22 3.15
C THR A 225 -21.00 0.50 4.60
N ASN A 226 -21.25 -0.46 5.47
CA ASN A 226 -20.87 -0.34 6.87
C ASN A 226 -19.40 -0.70 7.03
N PHE A 227 -18.72 -0.04 7.98
CA PHE A 227 -17.29 -0.21 8.23
C PHE A 227 -17.05 -0.32 9.73
N TRP A 228 -16.48 -1.42 10.15
CA TRP A 228 -16.05 -1.62 11.53
C TRP A 228 -14.53 -1.67 11.62
N ILE A 229 -13.98 -1.01 12.63
CA ILE A 229 -12.56 -0.98 12.93
C ILE A 229 -12.34 -1.27 14.41
N SER A 230 -11.44 -2.18 14.71
CA SER A 230 -10.96 -2.41 16.07
C SER A 230 -9.44 -2.60 16.11
N LYS A 231 -8.85 -2.35 17.27
CA LYS A 231 -7.42 -2.50 17.51
C LYS A 231 -7.21 -3.15 18.87
N ASP A 232 -6.32 -4.13 18.92
CA ASP A 232 -5.73 -4.65 20.15
C ASP A 232 -4.27 -4.16 20.32
N THR A 233 -3.45 -4.86 21.11
CA THR A 233 -2.05 -4.49 21.35
C THR A 233 -1.10 -4.89 20.21
N SER A 234 -1.52 -5.75 19.30
CA SER A 234 -0.68 -6.38 18.28
C SER A 234 -1.16 -6.15 16.86
N SER A 235 -2.46 -5.92 16.68
CA SER A 235 -3.06 -5.80 15.35
C SER A 235 -4.29 -4.91 15.34
N MET A 236 -4.62 -4.45 14.15
CA MET A 236 -5.87 -3.79 13.83
C MET A 236 -6.66 -4.65 12.86
N ARG A 237 -7.98 -4.66 13.01
CA ARG A 237 -8.91 -5.38 12.15
C ARG A 237 -9.96 -4.45 11.60
N LEU A 238 -10.29 -4.64 10.33
CA LEU A 238 -11.30 -3.89 9.63
C LEU A 238 -12.24 -4.87 8.95
N VAL A 239 -13.53 -4.54 8.99
CA VAL A 239 -14.57 -5.30 8.28
C VAL A 239 -15.45 -4.30 7.52
N LEU A 240 -15.67 -4.56 6.24
CA LEU A 240 -16.54 -3.78 5.38
C LEU A 240 -17.63 -4.69 4.82
N SER A 241 -18.90 -4.28 4.96
CA SER A 241 -20.03 -5.00 4.37
C SER A 241 -21.21 -4.07 4.13
N GLN A 242 -21.99 -4.33 3.08
CA GLN A 242 -23.28 -3.71 2.88
C GLN A 242 -24.33 -4.31 3.82
N ASP A 243 -24.16 -5.57 4.21
CA ASP A 243 -25.04 -6.27 5.16
C ASP A 243 -24.59 -5.99 6.61
N PHE A 244 -25.42 -5.25 7.33
CA PHE A 244 -25.17 -4.89 8.72
C PHE A 244 -25.21 -6.11 9.66
N GLU A 245 -26.15 -7.04 9.45
CA GLU A 245 -26.28 -8.22 10.32
C GLU A 245 -25.06 -9.15 10.19
N LEU A 246 -24.57 -9.29 8.97
CA LEU A 246 -23.32 -10.01 8.68
C LEU A 246 -22.13 -9.34 9.36
N LEU A 247 -21.97 -8.02 9.15
CA LEU A 247 -20.87 -7.26 9.76
C LEU A 247 -20.93 -7.40 11.30
N ASN A 248 -22.11 -7.28 11.90
CA ASN A 248 -22.34 -7.46 13.33
C ASN A 248 -21.88 -8.86 13.81
N SER A 249 -22.27 -9.89 13.09
CA SER A 249 -21.89 -11.28 13.41
C SER A 249 -20.36 -11.46 13.40
N ILE A 250 -19.70 -10.96 12.36
CA ILE A 250 -18.24 -11.10 12.18
C ILE A 250 -17.46 -10.25 13.19
N SER A 251 -17.87 -9.00 13.41
CA SER A 251 -17.21 -8.12 14.38
C SER A 251 -17.24 -8.72 15.80
N ASN A 252 -18.35 -9.35 16.19
CA ASN A 252 -18.45 -10.04 17.48
C ASN A 252 -17.51 -11.27 17.54
N GLN A 253 -17.39 -12.05 16.46
CA GLN A 253 -16.44 -13.18 16.41
C GLN A 253 -14.99 -12.68 16.51
N LEU A 254 -14.64 -11.56 15.87
CA LEU A 254 -13.29 -11.00 15.85
C LEU A 254 -12.93 -10.20 17.10
N SER A 255 -13.91 -9.80 17.93
CA SER A 255 -13.69 -9.06 19.17
C SER A 255 -13.29 -9.95 20.36
N ASP A 256 -13.54 -11.26 20.25
CA ASP A 256 -13.29 -12.22 21.33
C ASP A 256 -11.84 -12.79 21.35
N PHE A 257 -10.91 -12.19 20.58
CA PHE A 257 -9.51 -12.62 20.49
C PHE A 257 -8.54 -11.58 21.02
#